data_e4cee783a50cb07b98cd7e1564e073fd
#
_entry.id   e4cee783a50cb07b98cd7e1564e073fd
#
_cell.length_a   1.000
_cell.length_b   1.000
_cell.length_c   1.000
_cell.angle_alpha   90.00
_cell.angle_beta   90.00
_cell.angle_gamma   90.00
#
_symmetry.space_group_name_H-M   'P 1'
#
loop_
_entity.id
_entity.type
_entity.pdbx_description
1 polymer ?
#
loop_
_entity_poly.entity_id
_entity_poly.type
_entity_poly.pdbx_seq_one_letter_code
_entity_poly.pdbx_strand_id
1 'polypeptide(L)'
;IYVIPKRYNGEEYVPVGRPANSKYFLEQIYQALKPGSRFVVVEHAGDALMESEEVFDLHRMVEAMARSEVESVGFRLIESSDTLRNPLDDRTMIVFDSDIKGQTDRFVLSFEKPSN
;
A
#
# COMPACT_ATOMS: atom_id res chain seq x y z
N ILE A 1 3.41 -1.91 4.63
CA ILE A 1 3.17 -2.65 3.37
C ILE A 1 3.34 -4.12 3.63
N TYR A 2 2.28 -4.88 3.46
CA TYR A 2 2.34 -6.34 3.52
C TYR A 2 2.26 -6.89 2.11
N VAL A 3 3.27 -7.65 1.70
CA VAL A 3 3.23 -8.41 0.45
C VAL A 3 3.13 -9.87 0.81
N ILE A 4 1.93 -10.44 0.67
CA ILE A 4 1.73 -11.88 0.85
C ILE A 4 1.47 -12.47 -0.51
N PRO A 5 2.36 -13.34 -1.00
CA PRO A 5 2.08 -14.08 -2.22
C PRO A 5 0.80 -14.91 -2.01
N LYS A 6 -0.11 -14.83 -2.95
CA LYS A 6 -1.35 -15.58 -2.91
C LYS A 6 -1.51 -16.40 -4.18
N ARG A 7 -2.05 -17.58 -4.02
CA ARG A 7 -2.35 -18.47 -5.12
C ARG A 7 -3.84 -18.80 -5.11
N TYR A 8 -4.46 -18.76 -6.29
CA TYR A 8 -5.85 -19.14 -6.45
C TYR A 8 -5.97 -20.66 -6.46
N ASN A 9 -6.82 -21.23 -5.58
CA ASN A 9 -7.00 -22.67 -5.45
C ASN A 9 -8.25 -23.21 -6.21
N GLY A 10 -8.95 -22.35 -6.96
CA GLY A 10 -10.20 -22.69 -7.64
C GLY A 10 -11.45 -22.13 -6.98
N GLU A 11 -11.36 -21.72 -5.72
CA GLU A 11 -12.45 -21.16 -4.94
C GLU A 11 -12.08 -19.81 -4.35
N GLU A 12 -10.86 -19.69 -3.83
CA GLU A 12 -10.38 -18.47 -3.18
C GLU A 12 -8.88 -18.30 -3.35
N TYR A 13 -8.39 -17.09 -3.07
CA TYR A 13 -6.96 -16.80 -2.99
C TYR A 13 -6.45 -17.16 -1.61
N VAL A 14 -5.52 -18.10 -1.54
CA VAL A 14 -4.91 -18.54 -0.28
C VAL A 14 -3.46 -18.03 -0.19
N PRO A 15 -2.98 -17.68 1.01
CA PRO A 15 -1.60 -17.29 1.20
C PRO A 15 -0.64 -18.43 0.81
N VAL A 16 0.46 -18.09 0.14
CA VAL A 16 1.51 -19.04 -0.21
C VAL A 16 2.82 -18.50 0.36
N GLY A 17 3.40 -19.24 1.29
CA GLY A 17 4.65 -18.84 1.93
C GLY A 17 4.47 -17.80 3.04
N ARG A 18 5.54 -17.09 3.35
CA ARG A 18 5.56 -16.08 4.42
C ARG A 18 5.27 -14.68 3.88
N PRO A 19 4.68 -13.80 4.72
CA PRO A 19 4.61 -12.39 4.36
C PRO A 19 6.01 -11.84 4.10
N ALA A 20 6.15 -11.01 3.08
CA ALA A 20 7.41 -10.32 2.84
C ALA A 20 7.69 -9.33 3.97
N ASN A 21 8.96 -9.22 4.37
CA ASN A 21 9.39 -8.17 5.29
C ASN A 21 9.34 -6.83 4.56
N SER A 22 8.41 -5.96 4.94
CA SER A 22 8.19 -4.69 4.26
C SER A 22 9.44 -3.79 4.28
N LYS A 23 10.14 -3.74 5.40
CA LYS A 23 11.35 -2.93 5.52
C LYS A 23 12.44 -3.42 4.58
N TYR A 24 12.69 -4.72 4.55
CA TYR A 24 13.68 -5.30 3.63
C TYR A 24 13.31 -5.02 2.17
N PHE A 25 12.04 -5.20 1.82
CA PHE A 25 11.53 -4.93 0.48
C PHE A 25 11.76 -3.47 0.07
N LEU A 26 11.42 -2.53 0.96
CA LEU A 26 11.59 -1.11 0.70
C LEU A 26 13.07 -0.71 0.64
N GLU A 27 13.92 -1.32 1.45
CA GLU A 27 15.37 -1.11 1.40
C GLU A 27 15.94 -1.53 0.05
N GLN A 28 15.47 -2.66 -0.51
CA GLN A 28 15.90 -3.12 -1.82
C GLN A 28 15.49 -2.13 -2.92
N ILE A 29 14.28 -1.61 -2.86
CA ILE A 29 13.83 -0.58 -3.81
C ILE A 29 14.69 0.68 -3.67
N TYR A 30 14.93 1.12 -2.44
CA TYR A 30 15.75 2.30 -2.17
C TYR A 30 17.15 2.17 -2.76
N GLN A 31 17.79 1.01 -2.55
CA GLN A 31 19.13 0.76 -3.06
C GLN A 31 19.16 0.68 -4.59
N ALA A 32 18.12 0.12 -5.21
CA ALA A 32 18.05 -0.03 -6.66
C ALA A 32 17.83 1.29 -7.40
N LEU A 33 17.24 2.27 -6.75
CA LEU A 33 16.95 3.56 -7.37
C LEU A 33 18.16 4.50 -7.32
N LYS A 34 18.32 5.28 -8.37
CA LYS A 34 19.34 6.33 -8.40
C LYS A 34 18.91 7.50 -7.52
N PRO A 35 19.87 8.24 -6.91
CA PRO A 35 19.56 9.50 -6.23
C PRO A 35 18.74 10.44 -7.12
N GLY A 36 17.72 11.07 -6.56
CA GLY A 36 16.80 11.94 -7.29
C GLY A 36 15.64 11.22 -7.96
N SER A 37 15.64 9.90 -7.97
CA SER A 37 14.54 9.11 -8.56
C SER A 37 13.26 9.19 -7.73
N ARG A 38 12.14 8.93 -8.40
CA ARG A 38 10.81 8.91 -7.79
C ARG A 38 10.36 7.48 -7.51
N PHE A 39 9.67 7.33 -6.38
CA PHE A 39 8.98 6.10 -6.01
C PHE A 39 7.53 6.46 -5.70
N VAL A 40 6.60 5.91 -6.47
CA VAL A 40 5.17 6.20 -6.33
C VAL A 40 4.47 4.99 -5.74
N VAL A 41 3.68 5.24 -4.69
CA VAL A 41 2.86 4.22 -4.03
C VAL A 41 1.40 4.54 -4.28
N VAL A 42 0.69 3.57 -4.84
CA VAL A 42 -0.77 3.63 -5.02
C VAL A 42 -1.36 2.43 -4.30
N GLU A 43 -2.29 2.68 -3.39
CA GLU A 43 -2.85 1.61 -2.58
C GLU A 43 -4.31 1.89 -2.24
N HIS A 44 -5.07 0.81 -2.02
CA HIS A 44 -6.43 0.89 -1.49
C HIS A 44 -6.38 1.38 -0.04
N ALA A 45 -7.07 2.48 0.24
CA ALA A 45 -7.04 3.11 1.55
C ALA A 45 -7.83 2.31 2.59
N GLY A 46 -7.21 2.08 3.74
CA GLY A 46 -7.86 1.56 4.93
C GLY A 46 -8.22 2.70 5.90
N ASP A 47 -9.16 2.43 6.79
CA ASP A 47 -9.51 3.38 7.84
C ASP A 47 -8.39 3.41 8.89
N ALA A 48 -7.98 4.62 9.29
CA ALA A 48 -6.89 4.81 10.25
C ALA A 48 -7.21 4.27 11.66
N LEU A 49 -8.49 4.05 11.96
CA LEU A 49 -8.92 3.52 13.25
C LEU A 49 -9.00 1.99 13.27
N MET A 50 -8.83 1.34 12.12
CA MET A 50 -8.83 -0.12 12.05
C MET A 50 -7.49 -0.71 12.47
N GLU A 51 -7.56 -1.89 13.08
CA GLU A 51 -6.37 -2.67 13.37
C GLU A 51 -5.69 -3.15 12.08
N SER A 52 -4.38 -3.36 12.14
CA SER A 52 -3.60 -3.76 10.96
C SER A 52 -4.11 -5.05 10.31
N GLU A 53 -4.55 -6.02 11.10
CA GLU A 53 -5.11 -7.27 10.57
C GLU A 53 -6.41 -7.03 9.81
N GLU A 54 -7.28 -6.15 10.32
CA GLU A 54 -8.55 -5.83 9.67
C GLU A 54 -8.34 -5.20 8.30
N VAL A 55 -7.48 -4.16 8.22
CA VAL A 55 -7.20 -3.51 6.94
C VAL A 55 -6.51 -4.47 5.98
N PHE A 56 -5.64 -5.33 6.50
CA PHE A 56 -4.98 -6.35 5.70
C PHE A 56 -5.97 -7.34 5.10
N ASP A 57 -6.92 -7.85 5.91
CA ASP A 57 -7.94 -8.78 5.43
C ASP A 57 -8.84 -8.15 4.36
N LEU A 58 -9.02 -6.84 4.39
CA LEU A 58 -9.75 -6.09 3.38
C LEU A 58 -8.89 -5.76 2.14
N HIS A 59 -7.63 -6.14 2.12
CA HIS A 59 -6.64 -5.79 1.10
C HIS A 59 -6.46 -4.27 1.00
N ARG A 60 -6.48 -3.61 2.14
CA ARG A 60 -6.30 -2.16 2.25
C ARG A 60 -5.05 -1.84 3.07
N MET A 61 -4.64 -0.59 3.02
CA MET A 61 -3.50 -0.09 3.77
C MET A 61 -3.83 1.26 4.39
N VAL A 62 -3.43 1.46 5.63
CA VAL A 62 -3.54 2.77 6.28
C VAL A 62 -2.47 3.71 5.69
N GLU A 63 -2.91 4.83 5.12
CA GLU A 63 -2.02 5.77 4.42
C GLU A 63 -0.86 6.25 5.28
N ALA A 64 -1.13 6.64 6.53
CA ALA A 64 -0.09 7.13 7.45
C ALA A 64 0.96 6.06 7.74
N MET A 65 0.55 4.79 7.83
CA MET A 65 1.49 3.69 8.04
C MET A 65 2.34 3.42 6.80
N ALA A 66 1.74 3.44 5.62
CA ALA A 66 2.46 3.28 4.37
C ALA A 66 3.53 4.38 4.22
N ARG A 67 3.14 5.62 4.47
CA ARG A 67 4.05 6.75 4.44
C ARG A 67 5.21 6.58 5.41
N SER A 68 4.91 6.24 6.66
CA SER A 68 5.92 6.04 7.71
C SER A 68 6.91 4.93 7.35
N GLU A 69 6.43 3.80 6.82
CA GLU A 69 7.30 2.70 6.41
C GLU A 69 8.23 3.10 5.27
N VAL A 70 7.72 3.80 4.26
CA VAL A 70 8.53 4.26 3.13
C VAL A 70 9.58 5.29 3.58
N GLU A 71 9.19 6.23 4.42
CA GLU A 71 10.11 7.23 4.96
C GLU A 71 11.20 6.59 5.83
N SER A 72 10.89 5.49 6.52
CA SER A 72 11.83 4.82 7.43
C SER A 72 13.09 4.28 6.75
N VAL A 73 13.05 4.04 5.43
CA VAL A 73 14.22 3.55 4.68
C VAL A 73 14.99 4.66 3.97
N GLY A 74 14.55 5.93 4.11
CA GLY A 74 15.29 7.08 3.62
C GLY A 74 14.58 7.90 2.53
N PHE A 75 13.44 7.45 2.03
CA PHE A 75 12.66 8.23 1.07
C PHE A 75 12.05 9.48 1.70
N ARG A 76 11.87 10.52 0.90
CA ARG A 76 11.22 11.75 1.31
C ARG A 76 9.93 11.95 0.52
N LEU A 77 8.81 12.18 1.21
CA LEU A 77 7.55 12.48 0.55
C LEU A 77 7.64 13.84 -0.16
N ILE A 78 7.29 13.86 -1.44
CA ILE A 78 7.28 15.08 -2.25
C ILE A 78 5.84 15.56 -2.46
N GLU A 79 4.93 14.64 -2.73
CA GLU A 79 3.57 14.98 -3.12
C GLU A 79 2.61 13.85 -2.77
N SER A 80 1.37 14.21 -2.44
CA SER A 80 0.25 13.28 -2.40
C SER A 80 -0.83 13.77 -3.37
N SER A 81 -1.53 12.84 -4.01
CA SER A 81 -2.58 13.17 -4.97
C SER A 81 -3.92 12.61 -4.51
N ASP A 82 -4.97 13.42 -4.69
CA ASP A 82 -6.35 13.03 -4.39
C ASP A 82 -7.09 12.49 -5.62
N THR A 83 -6.40 12.32 -6.74
CA THR A 83 -6.99 11.92 -8.03
C THR A 83 -7.80 10.62 -7.93
N LEU A 84 -7.37 9.69 -7.07
CA LEU A 84 -8.01 8.38 -6.92
C LEU A 84 -8.86 8.27 -5.65
N ARG A 85 -9.12 9.37 -4.97
CA ARG A 85 -9.99 9.37 -3.79
C ARG A 85 -11.44 9.14 -4.17
N ASN A 86 -12.13 8.33 -3.37
CA ASN A 86 -13.57 8.12 -3.48
C ASN A 86 -14.21 8.22 -2.10
N PRO A 87 -14.84 9.35 -1.75
CA PRO A 87 -15.45 9.54 -0.44
C PRO A 87 -16.69 8.65 -0.21
N LEU A 88 -17.24 8.03 -1.26
CA LEU A 88 -18.36 7.10 -1.14
C LEU A 88 -17.92 5.71 -0.66
N ASP A 89 -16.63 5.41 -0.70
CA ASP A 89 -16.06 4.17 -0.14
C ASP A 89 -15.84 4.38 1.36
N ASP A 90 -16.62 3.67 2.18
CA ASP A 90 -16.49 3.76 3.63
C ASP A 90 -15.34 2.90 4.20
N ARG A 91 -14.61 2.21 3.30
CA ARG A 91 -13.43 1.40 3.62
C ARG A 91 -13.72 0.17 4.47
N THR A 92 -14.98 -0.27 4.54
CA THR A 92 -15.40 -1.44 5.34
C THR A 92 -15.49 -2.71 4.52
N MET A 93 -15.54 -2.61 3.19
CA MET A 93 -15.62 -3.76 2.30
C MET A 93 -14.26 -4.18 1.78
N ILE A 94 -14.10 -5.50 1.58
CA ILE A 94 -12.92 -6.00 0.86
C ILE A 94 -12.92 -5.41 -0.56
N VAL A 95 -11.75 -5.07 -1.07
CA VAL A 95 -11.61 -4.37 -2.36
C VAL A 95 -12.15 -5.14 -3.55
N PHE A 96 -12.37 -6.44 -3.41
CA PHE A 96 -12.92 -7.32 -4.46
C PHE A 96 -14.44 -7.43 -4.42
N ASP A 97 -15.10 -6.84 -3.41
CA ASP A 97 -16.56 -6.85 -3.32
C ASP A 97 -17.16 -6.19 -4.55
N SER A 98 -18.19 -6.82 -5.15
CA SER A 98 -18.82 -6.35 -6.39
C SER A 98 -19.38 -4.93 -6.29
N ASP A 99 -19.75 -4.49 -5.07
CA ASP A 99 -20.31 -3.16 -4.84
C ASP A 99 -19.28 -2.04 -4.87
N ILE A 100 -17.98 -2.40 -4.71
CA ILE A 100 -16.91 -1.39 -4.63
C ILE A 100 -15.72 -1.66 -5.55
N LYS A 101 -15.66 -2.84 -6.17
CA LYS A 101 -14.55 -3.23 -7.03
C LYS A 101 -14.31 -2.21 -8.14
N GLY A 102 -13.06 -1.74 -8.25
CA GLY A 102 -12.69 -0.71 -9.22
C GLY A 102 -13.04 0.72 -8.79
N GLN A 103 -13.74 0.90 -7.67
CA GLN A 103 -14.21 2.19 -7.16
C GLN A 103 -13.77 2.45 -5.72
N THR A 104 -12.77 1.73 -5.24
CA THR A 104 -12.23 1.92 -3.90
C THR A 104 -11.56 3.28 -3.75
N ASP A 105 -11.61 3.81 -2.53
CA ASP A 105 -10.79 4.97 -2.17
C ASP A 105 -9.32 4.55 -2.19
N ARG A 106 -8.49 5.31 -2.91
CA ARG A 106 -7.06 5.02 -3.05
C ARG A 106 -6.25 6.27 -2.79
N PHE A 107 -5.11 6.09 -2.11
CA PHE A 107 -4.16 7.17 -1.94
C PHE A 107 -3.01 7.01 -2.93
N VAL A 108 -2.41 8.13 -3.30
CA VAL A 108 -1.24 8.20 -4.18
C VAL A 108 -0.18 9.04 -3.48
N LEU A 109 0.96 8.43 -3.21
CA LEU A 109 2.09 9.10 -2.55
C LEU A 109 3.30 9.04 -3.46
N SER A 110 3.92 10.20 -3.71
CA SER A 110 5.15 10.28 -4.49
C SER A 110 6.31 10.64 -3.58
N PHE A 111 7.31 9.79 -3.58
CA PHE A 111 8.53 9.95 -2.79
C PHE A 111 9.73 10.19 -3.70
N GLU A 112 10.78 10.74 -3.12
CA GLU A 112 12.06 10.93 -3.79
C GLU A 112 13.17 10.27 -2.98
N LYS A 113 14.11 9.64 -3.68
CA LYS A 113 15.37 9.25 -3.07
C LYS A 113 16.26 10.48 -3.02
N PRO A 114 16.62 10.99 -1.82
CA PRO A 114 17.48 12.18 -1.73
C PRO A 114 18.81 12.03 -2.46
N SER A 115 19.33 13.14 -2.97
CA SER A 115 20.52 13.15 -3.83
C SER A 115 21.84 13.15 -3.07
N ASN A 116 21.82 13.19 -1.74
CA ASN A 116 23.05 13.25 -0.93
C ASN A 116 23.45 11.93 -0.30
#